data_b5b880b54ba5fc91ad64bfaade52bc57
#
_entry.id   b5b880b54ba5fc91ad64bfaade52bc57
#
_cell.length_a   1.000
_cell.length_b   1.000
_cell.length_c   1.000
_cell.angle_alpha   90.00
_cell.angle_beta   90.00
_cell.angle_gamma   90.00
#
_symmetry.space_group_name_H-M   'P 1'
#
loop_
_entity.id
_entity.type
_entity.pdbx_description
1 polymer ?
#
loop_
_entity_poly.entity_id
_entity_poly.type
_entity_poly.pdbx_seq_one_letter_code
_entity_poly.pdbx_strand_id
1 'polypeptide(L)'
;RSLIEGQIKEILFNKRSSLNIIGKQDIDNNILFPSSGALNPGIIATKLGSIIYKKNFNNILKTKIENINDLILEKRSIDTHKRTPYFCSGCPHNTSTQIPSESRAVTGISCAFLVQGMERNNEGFSQMGSEGAGWVGESIFSNRDHIFQNIGDGTYIHSGILSIRHAVAAKTKITFK
;
A
#
# COMPACT_ATOMS: atom_id res chain seq x y z
N ARG A 1 6.11 -14.62 0.75
CA ARG A 1 6.51 -15.19 2.07
C ARG A 1 5.99 -16.60 2.29
N SER A 2 4.67 -16.84 2.24
CA SER A 2 4.07 -18.17 2.45
C SER A 2 4.53 -19.19 1.41
N LEU A 3 4.68 -18.76 0.16
CA LEU A 3 5.15 -19.63 -0.92
C LEU A 3 6.58 -20.12 -0.65
N ILE A 4 7.50 -19.19 -0.34
CA ILE A 4 8.91 -19.54 -0.05
C ILE A 4 9.02 -20.42 1.19
N GLU A 5 8.27 -20.10 2.25
CA GLU A 5 8.23 -20.91 3.47
C GLU A 5 7.73 -22.33 3.20
N GLY A 6 6.68 -22.47 2.38
CA GLY A 6 6.16 -23.76 1.95
C GLY A 6 7.19 -24.58 1.16
N GLN A 7 7.84 -23.94 0.18
CA GLN A 7 8.89 -24.58 -0.62
C GLN A 7 10.08 -25.05 0.22
N ILE A 8 10.52 -24.23 1.19
CA ILE A 8 11.62 -24.62 2.10
C ILE A 8 11.20 -25.83 2.95
N LYS A 9 9.99 -25.81 3.52
CA LYS A 9 9.45 -26.94 4.31
C LYS A 9 9.39 -28.22 3.49
N GLU A 10 8.93 -28.15 2.25
CA GLU A 10 8.85 -29.27 1.33
C GLU A 10 10.23 -29.87 1.00
N ILE A 11 11.21 -29.00 0.68
CA ILE A 11 12.59 -29.42 0.40
C ILE A 11 13.22 -30.12 1.62
N LEU A 12 13.02 -29.57 2.81
CA LEU A 12 13.60 -30.11 4.04
C LEU A 12 12.91 -31.40 4.48
N PHE A 13 11.60 -31.50 4.26
CA PHE A 13 10.84 -32.74 4.51
C PHE A 13 11.37 -33.88 3.66
N ASN A 14 11.56 -33.65 2.37
CA ASN A 14 12.10 -34.62 1.43
C ASN A 14 13.54 -35.06 1.79
N LYS A 15 14.32 -34.17 2.41
CA LYS A 15 15.68 -34.44 2.88
C LYS A 15 15.73 -35.07 4.29
N ARG A 16 14.58 -35.35 4.91
CA ARG A 16 14.46 -35.85 6.30
C ARG A 16 15.27 -34.99 7.29
N SER A 17 15.27 -33.69 7.11
CA SER A 17 15.98 -32.73 7.96
C SER A 17 15.24 -32.51 9.28
N SER A 18 15.96 -32.53 10.40
CA SER A 18 15.44 -32.19 11.74
C SER A 18 15.47 -30.71 12.06
N LEU A 19 15.71 -29.84 11.06
CA LEU A 19 15.81 -28.39 11.26
C LEU A 19 14.44 -27.79 11.57
N ASN A 20 14.40 -26.97 12.61
CA ASN A 20 13.23 -26.16 12.94
C ASN A 20 13.16 -24.96 12.01
N ILE A 21 12.06 -24.81 11.29
CA ILE A 21 11.80 -23.69 10.40
C ILE A 21 10.95 -22.66 11.15
N ILE A 22 11.48 -21.46 11.27
CA ILE A 22 10.78 -20.30 11.81
C ILE A 22 10.44 -19.36 10.65
N GLY A 23 9.18 -19.00 10.53
CA GLY A 23 8.69 -18.13 9.46
C GLY A 23 7.65 -17.14 9.98
N LYS A 24 6.41 -17.25 9.53
CA LYS A 24 5.29 -16.46 10.07
C LYS A 24 5.00 -16.80 11.52
N GLN A 25 5.26 -18.02 11.91
CA GLN A 25 5.11 -18.53 13.25
C GLN A 25 6.46 -18.97 13.80
N ASP A 26 6.59 -18.93 15.11
CA ASP A 26 7.71 -19.51 15.85
C ASP A 26 7.51 -21.02 16.04
N ILE A 27 8.42 -21.65 16.78
CA ILE A 27 8.37 -23.10 17.07
C ILE A 27 7.16 -23.50 17.93
N ASP A 28 6.59 -22.56 18.65
CA ASP A 28 5.43 -22.74 19.55
C ASP A 28 4.11 -22.37 18.86
N ASN A 29 4.12 -22.18 17.53
CA ASN A 29 3.01 -21.74 16.70
C ASN A 29 2.47 -20.32 17.00
N ASN A 30 3.21 -19.49 17.75
CA ASN A 30 2.83 -18.11 17.95
C ASN A 30 3.16 -17.26 16.71
N ILE A 31 2.34 -16.26 16.42
CA ILE A 31 2.58 -15.34 15.29
C ILE A 31 3.88 -14.55 15.55
N LEU A 32 4.90 -14.85 14.75
CA LEU A 32 6.18 -14.16 14.79
C LEU A 32 6.16 -12.88 13.94
N PHE A 33 5.71 -13.01 12.70
CA PHE A 33 5.60 -11.90 11.77
C PHE A 33 4.17 -11.75 11.25
N PRO A 34 3.63 -10.52 11.18
CA PRO A 34 2.29 -10.28 10.66
C PRO A 34 2.20 -10.69 9.18
N SER A 35 1.05 -11.22 8.78
CA SER A 35 0.76 -11.57 7.38
C SER A 35 0.33 -10.36 6.55
N SER A 36 -0.16 -9.31 7.19
CA SER A 36 -0.60 -8.04 6.59
C SER A 36 0.39 -6.90 6.88
N GLY A 37 0.32 -5.86 6.07
CA GLY A 37 1.17 -4.68 6.20
C GLY A 37 2.63 -4.89 5.76
N ALA A 38 3.45 -3.86 5.95
CA ALA A 38 4.87 -3.89 5.63
C ALA A 38 5.71 -4.41 6.79
N LEU A 39 6.64 -5.31 6.49
CA LEU A 39 7.68 -5.69 7.44
C LEU A 39 8.81 -4.66 7.37
N ASN A 40 8.89 -3.79 8.37
CA ASN A 40 10.01 -2.89 8.49
C ASN A 40 11.22 -3.56 9.17
N PRO A 41 12.44 -3.06 8.95
CA PRO A 41 13.67 -3.61 9.53
C PRO A 41 13.64 -3.68 11.07
N GLY A 42 13.01 -2.71 11.76
CA GLY A 42 12.91 -2.69 13.20
C GLY A 42 12.09 -3.88 13.75
N ILE A 43 10.94 -4.18 13.14
CA ILE A 43 10.13 -5.37 13.52
C ILE A 43 10.94 -6.64 13.30
N ILE A 44 11.65 -6.75 12.19
CA ILE A 44 12.47 -7.94 11.90
C ILE A 44 13.59 -8.07 12.94
N ALA A 45 14.33 -6.99 13.18
CA ALA A 45 15.45 -6.99 14.12
C ALA A 45 15.03 -7.34 15.55
N THR A 46 13.94 -6.75 16.05
CA THR A 46 13.45 -7.02 17.41
C THR A 46 12.94 -8.45 17.57
N LYS A 47 12.19 -8.97 16.59
CA LYS A 47 11.65 -10.33 16.63
C LYS A 47 12.76 -11.39 16.54
N LEU A 48 13.65 -11.28 15.56
CA LEU A 48 14.78 -12.21 15.43
C LEU A 48 15.76 -12.06 16.60
N GLY A 49 16.06 -10.84 17.01
CA GLY A 49 16.90 -10.57 18.16
C GLY A 49 16.38 -11.25 19.43
N SER A 50 15.07 -11.18 19.69
CA SER A 50 14.45 -11.83 20.84
C SER A 50 14.58 -13.36 20.82
N ILE A 51 14.49 -13.99 19.64
CA ILE A 51 14.69 -15.44 19.50
C ILE A 51 16.15 -15.83 19.77
N ILE A 52 17.09 -15.05 19.22
CA ILE A 52 18.53 -15.28 19.43
C ILE A 52 18.89 -15.07 20.91
N TYR A 53 18.33 -14.02 21.53
CA TYR A 53 18.54 -13.73 22.95
C TYR A 53 18.05 -14.87 23.85
N LYS A 54 16.90 -15.47 23.56
CA LYS A 54 16.40 -16.63 24.31
C LYS A 54 17.34 -17.85 24.26
N LYS A 55 18.11 -18.00 23.17
CA LYS A 55 19.08 -19.09 23.03
C LYS A 55 20.46 -18.75 23.63
N ASN A 56 20.89 -17.50 23.47
CA ASN A 56 22.21 -17.02 23.89
C ASN A 56 21.99 -15.71 24.69
N PHE A 57 21.93 -15.80 26.00
CA PHE A 57 21.77 -14.66 26.89
C PHE A 57 22.93 -13.66 26.74
N ASN A 58 22.81 -12.71 25.84
CA ASN A 58 23.81 -11.68 25.58
C ASN A 58 23.22 -10.30 25.91
N ASN A 59 23.78 -9.65 26.93
CA ASN A 59 23.30 -8.34 27.42
C ASN A 59 23.42 -7.24 26.36
N ILE A 60 24.45 -7.28 25.49
CA ILE A 60 24.62 -6.34 24.40
C ILE A 60 23.44 -6.45 23.41
N LEU A 61 23.03 -7.67 23.09
CA LEU A 61 21.90 -7.90 22.21
C LEU A 61 20.59 -7.41 22.85
N LYS A 62 20.42 -7.64 24.14
CA LYS A 62 19.26 -7.15 24.90
C LYS A 62 19.14 -5.62 24.81
N THR A 63 20.20 -4.91 25.13
CA THR A 63 20.24 -3.44 25.07
C THR A 63 19.94 -2.92 23.67
N LYS A 64 20.47 -3.57 22.62
CA LYS A 64 20.16 -3.17 21.23
C LYS A 64 18.68 -3.37 20.86
N ILE A 65 18.06 -4.43 21.32
CA ILE A 65 16.63 -4.68 21.11
C ILE A 65 15.79 -3.62 21.81
N GLU A 66 16.11 -3.30 23.06
CA GLU A 66 15.44 -2.27 23.85
C GLU A 66 15.55 -0.90 23.15
N ASN A 67 16.74 -0.48 22.75
CA ASN A 67 16.95 0.77 22.00
C ASN A 67 16.14 0.84 20.69
N ILE A 68 16.05 -0.25 19.93
CA ILE A 68 15.24 -0.28 18.71
C ILE A 68 13.74 -0.15 19.04
N ASN A 69 13.26 -0.78 20.10
CA ASN A 69 11.87 -0.66 20.53
C ASN A 69 11.54 0.78 20.95
N ASP A 70 12.42 1.42 21.70
CA ASP A 70 12.26 2.82 22.13
C ASP A 70 12.19 3.75 20.92
N LEU A 71 13.09 3.59 19.93
CA LEU A 71 13.05 4.35 18.68
C LEU A 71 11.76 4.13 17.87
N ILE A 72 11.19 2.93 17.91
CA ILE A 72 9.91 2.64 17.24
C ILE A 72 8.76 3.35 17.97
N LEU A 73 8.78 3.39 19.30
CA LEU A 73 7.79 4.07 20.12
C LEU A 73 7.88 5.59 19.97
N GLU A 74 9.09 6.16 20.01
CA GLU A 74 9.32 7.58 19.78
C GLU A 74 8.81 8.04 18.41
N LYS A 75 9.08 7.28 17.33
CA LYS A 75 8.55 7.60 16.00
C LYS A 75 7.03 7.61 15.93
N ARG A 76 6.34 6.81 16.75
CA ARG A 76 4.87 6.85 16.84
C ARG A 76 4.35 8.09 17.53
N SER A 77 5.14 8.69 18.44
CA SER A 77 4.77 9.89 19.19
C SER A 77 5.11 11.21 18.47
N ILE A 78 6.08 11.19 17.54
CA ILE A 78 6.59 12.40 16.82
C ILE A 78 5.79 12.72 15.53
N ASP A 79 4.70 12.05 15.25
CA ASP A 79 3.92 12.25 14.01
C ASP A 79 3.09 13.56 14.01
N THR A 80 3.65 14.64 14.60
CA THR A 80 2.99 15.94 14.73
C THR A 80 3.16 16.88 13.55
N HIS A 81 4.08 16.59 12.63
CA HIS A 81 4.35 17.46 11.47
C HIS A 81 4.23 16.69 10.17
N LYS A 82 3.00 16.39 9.76
CA LYS A 82 2.72 15.86 8.43
C LYS A 82 2.79 16.98 7.41
N ARG A 83 3.61 16.81 6.37
CA ARG A 83 3.54 17.67 5.19
C ARG A 83 2.20 17.47 4.50
N THR A 84 1.45 18.53 4.33
CA THR A 84 0.25 18.50 3.50
C THR A 84 0.67 18.44 2.03
N PRO A 85 0.19 17.48 1.25
CA PRO A 85 0.42 17.45 -0.18
C PRO A 85 -0.13 18.73 -0.85
N TYR A 86 0.62 19.25 -1.81
CA TYR A 86 0.19 20.40 -2.60
C TYR A 86 0.79 20.33 -4.00
N PHE A 87 0.15 21.02 -4.96
CA PHE A 87 0.69 21.19 -6.30
C PHE A 87 1.65 22.37 -6.37
N CYS A 88 2.64 22.27 -7.24
CA CYS A 88 3.58 23.36 -7.49
C CYS A 88 2.84 24.66 -7.88
N SER A 89 3.43 25.83 -7.58
CA SER A 89 2.89 27.11 -8.00
C SER A 89 2.76 27.16 -9.53
N GLY A 90 1.60 27.57 -10.03
CA GLY A 90 1.30 27.61 -11.47
C GLY A 90 1.08 26.23 -12.12
N CYS A 91 1.07 25.14 -11.37
CA CYS A 91 0.82 23.81 -11.91
C CYS A 91 -0.62 23.69 -12.45
N PRO A 92 -0.82 23.11 -13.65
CA PRO A 92 -2.16 22.90 -14.22
C PRO A 92 -3.09 22.06 -13.32
N HIS A 93 -2.53 21.20 -12.48
CA HIS A 93 -3.31 20.39 -11.54
C HIS A 93 -4.08 21.22 -10.51
N ASN A 94 -3.65 22.47 -10.24
CA ASN A 94 -4.39 23.38 -9.37
C ASN A 94 -5.80 23.65 -9.90
N THR A 95 -5.98 23.66 -11.21
CA THR A 95 -7.26 23.86 -11.88
C THR A 95 -7.91 22.55 -12.30
N SER A 96 -7.15 21.67 -12.97
CA SER A 96 -7.70 20.44 -13.56
C SER A 96 -8.28 19.46 -12.53
N THR A 97 -7.80 19.47 -11.28
CA THR A 97 -8.33 18.60 -10.21
C THR A 97 -9.56 19.18 -9.51
N GLN A 98 -9.96 20.41 -9.81
CA GLN A 98 -11.23 20.96 -9.36
C GLN A 98 -12.39 20.33 -10.13
N ILE A 99 -13.47 20.02 -9.42
CA ILE A 99 -14.67 19.41 -9.96
C ILE A 99 -15.90 20.13 -9.38
N PRO A 100 -17.07 20.04 -10.01
CA PRO A 100 -18.32 20.57 -9.43
C PRO A 100 -18.57 20.01 -8.03
N SER A 101 -19.18 20.79 -7.14
CA SER A 101 -19.34 20.49 -5.72
C SER A 101 -20.05 19.17 -5.44
N GLU A 102 -21.01 18.78 -6.25
CA GLU A 102 -21.77 17.53 -6.09
C GLU A 102 -21.16 16.34 -6.84
N SER A 103 -20.02 16.56 -7.49
CA SER A 103 -19.33 15.53 -8.26
C SER A 103 -18.32 14.78 -7.39
N ARG A 104 -17.92 13.61 -7.88
CA ARG A 104 -16.86 12.78 -7.30
C ARG A 104 -15.72 12.63 -8.31
N ALA A 105 -14.49 12.69 -7.84
CA ALA A 105 -13.33 12.31 -8.62
C ALA A 105 -12.61 11.13 -7.99
N VAL A 106 -11.92 10.36 -8.83
CA VAL A 106 -10.96 9.33 -8.46
C VAL A 106 -9.65 9.64 -9.16
N THR A 107 -8.54 9.28 -8.59
CA THR A 107 -7.24 9.55 -9.20
C THR A 107 -6.46 8.29 -9.53
N GLY A 108 -5.58 8.38 -10.51
CA GLY A 108 -4.52 7.42 -10.78
C GLY A 108 -3.22 7.78 -10.06
N ILE A 109 -2.18 7.01 -10.27
CA ILE A 109 -0.84 7.26 -9.73
C ILE A 109 -0.09 8.20 -10.67
N SER A 110 -0.13 9.48 -10.35
CA SER A 110 0.53 10.58 -11.07
C SER A 110 0.67 11.78 -10.12
N CYS A 111 1.11 12.95 -10.60
CA CYS A 111 1.04 14.18 -9.80
C CYS A 111 -0.38 14.47 -9.29
N ALA A 112 -1.42 14.10 -10.03
CA ALA A 112 -2.81 14.24 -9.59
C ALA A 112 -3.10 13.48 -8.28
N PHE A 113 -2.32 12.45 -7.93
CA PHE A 113 -2.47 11.70 -6.67
C PHE A 113 -2.37 12.60 -5.43
N LEU A 114 -1.62 13.69 -5.49
CA LEU A 114 -1.48 14.63 -4.37
C LEU A 114 -2.83 15.22 -3.93
N VAL A 115 -3.84 15.20 -4.79
CA VAL A 115 -5.21 15.66 -4.47
C VAL A 115 -5.86 14.88 -3.35
N GLN A 116 -5.40 13.65 -3.06
CA GLN A 116 -5.88 12.83 -1.94
C GLN A 116 -5.74 13.52 -0.58
N GLY A 117 -4.77 14.43 -0.45
CA GLY A 117 -4.56 15.23 0.76
C GLY A 117 -5.26 16.59 0.75
N MET A 118 -6.12 16.87 -0.24
CA MET A 118 -6.79 18.15 -0.45
C MET A 118 -8.31 17.98 -0.37
N GLU A 119 -9.02 19.04 0.07
CA GLU A 119 -10.50 19.08 0.09
C GLU A 119 -11.05 19.35 -1.32
N ARG A 120 -11.09 18.32 -2.18
CA ARG A 120 -11.52 18.45 -3.58
C ARG A 120 -12.43 17.32 -4.05
N ASN A 121 -13.22 16.72 -3.15
CA ASN A 121 -14.14 15.62 -3.45
C ASN A 121 -13.47 14.48 -4.25
N ASN A 122 -12.21 14.20 -3.95
CA ASN A 122 -11.48 13.11 -4.57
C ASN A 122 -11.47 11.90 -3.63
N GLU A 123 -12.17 10.86 -4.02
CA GLU A 123 -12.43 9.68 -3.20
C GLU A 123 -11.71 8.45 -3.77
N GLY A 124 -10.54 8.18 -3.25
CA GLY A 124 -9.79 6.99 -3.62
C GLY A 124 -8.87 7.15 -4.83
N PHE A 125 -8.18 6.08 -5.12
CA PHE A 125 -7.21 6.00 -6.22
C PHE A 125 -7.14 4.58 -6.77
N SER A 126 -6.60 4.46 -7.98
CA SER A 126 -6.29 3.19 -8.63
C SER A 126 -4.85 3.15 -9.11
N GLN A 127 -4.29 1.95 -9.26
CA GLN A 127 -2.97 1.76 -9.82
C GLN A 127 -2.94 2.11 -11.31
N MET A 128 -1.74 2.38 -11.82
CA MET A 128 -1.51 2.68 -13.23
C MET A 128 -2.10 1.60 -14.14
N GLY A 129 -2.93 2.01 -15.08
CA GLY A 129 -3.60 1.14 -16.06
C GLY A 129 -4.99 0.66 -15.65
N SER A 130 -5.43 0.91 -14.42
CA SER A 130 -6.78 0.55 -13.96
C SER A 130 -7.68 1.77 -13.68
N GLU A 131 -7.23 2.96 -14.08
CA GLU A 131 -7.97 4.20 -13.90
C GLU A 131 -9.34 4.12 -14.58
N GLY A 132 -10.38 4.33 -13.80
CA GLY A 132 -11.77 4.23 -14.26
C GLY A 132 -12.38 2.83 -14.26
N ALA A 133 -11.57 1.75 -14.26
CA ALA A 133 -12.11 0.39 -14.26
C ALA A 133 -12.96 0.07 -13.02
N GLY A 134 -12.58 0.60 -11.85
CA GLY A 134 -13.36 0.46 -10.63
C GLY A 134 -14.77 1.05 -10.77
N TRP A 135 -14.88 2.21 -11.40
CA TRP A 135 -16.18 2.85 -11.63
C TRP A 135 -17.06 2.06 -12.62
N VAL A 136 -16.48 1.42 -13.61
CA VAL A 136 -17.26 0.56 -14.53
C VAL A 136 -18.02 -0.51 -13.75
N GLY A 137 -17.40 -1.13 -12.75
CA GLY A 137 -18.07 -2.09 -11.89
C GLY A 137 -19.01 -1.44 -10.86
N GLU A 138 -18.58 -0.35 -10.22
CA GLU A 138 -19.35 0.35 -9.18
C GLU A 138 -20.61 1.02 -9.74
N SER A 139 -20.56 1.57 -10.96
CA SER A 139 -21.65 2.33 -11.57
C SER A 139 -22.97 1.58 -11.66
N ILE A 140 -22.93 0.25 -11.75
CA ILE A 140 -24.12 -0.61 -11.84
C ILE A 140 -24.89 -0.62 -10.52
N PHE A 141 -24.20 -0.40 -9.40
CA PHE A 141 -24.75 -0.47 -8.04
C PHE A 141 -24.87 0.91 -7.38
N SER A 142 -24.39 1.97 -8.06
CA SER A 142 -24.37 3.33 -7.53
C SER A 142 -25.60 4.13 -7.97
N ASN A 143 -26.09 4.98 -7.07
CA ASN A 143 -27.09 6.01 -7.42
C ASN A 143 -26.45 7.21 -8.12
N ARG A 144 -25.13 7.21 -8.30
CA ARG A 144 -24.38 8.27 -8.97
C ARG A 144 -24.25 7.95 -10.45
N ASP A 145 -24.55 8.91 -11.29
CA ASP A 145 -24.53 8.71 -12.74
C ASP A 145 -23.14 8.85 -13.37
N HIS A 146 -22.22 9.58 -12.73
CA HIS A 146 -20.98 10.01 -13.37
C HIS A 146 -19.87 10.24 -12.35
N ILE A 147 -18.63 10.01 -12.75
CA ILE A 147 -17.43 10.44 -12.02
C ILE A 147 -16.41 11.12 -12.94
N PHE A 148 -15.50 11.85 -12.33
CA PHE A 148 -14.25 12.30 -12.95
C PHE A 148 -13.09 11.36 -12.59
N GLN A 149 -12.30 10.95 -13.56
CA GLN A 149 -11.12 10.12 -13.38
C GLN A 149 -9.87 10.90 -13.80
N ASN A 150 -9.04 11.25 -12.83
CA ASN A 150 -7.72 11.81 -13.13
C ASN A 150 -6.77 10.69 -13.55
N ILE A 151 -6.11 10.86 -14.69
CA ILE A 151 -5.16 9.89 -15.24
C ILE A 151 -3.87 10.62 -15.63
N GLY A 152 -2.71 10.00 -15.38
CA GLY A 152 -1.44 10.54 -15.82
C GLY A 152 -1.22 10.31 -17.32
N ASP A 153 -0.55 11.25 -17.97
CA ASP A 153 -0.17 11.18 -19.40
C ASP A 153 0.66 9.93 -19.71
N GLY A 154 1.63 9.62 -18.86
CA GLY A 154 2.42 8.39 -18.98
C GLY A 154 1.54 7.14 -18.90
N THR A 155 0.65 7.06 -17.91
CA THR A 155 -0.28 5.95 -17.76
C THR A 155 -1.21 5.84 -18.97
N TYR A 156 -1.76 6.95 -19.46
CA TYR A 156 -2.61 6.97 -20.63
C TYR A 156 -1.92 6.27 -21.82
N ILE A 157 -0.65 6.59 -22.06
CA ILE A 157 0.09 6.04 -23.20
C ILE A 157 0.46 4.57 -23.01
N HIS A 158 0.97 4.18 -21.82
CA HIS A 158 1.54 2.84 -21.66
C HIS A 158 0.51 1.76 -21.28
N SER A 159 -0.58 2.10 -20.54
CA SER A 159 -1.50 1.06 -20.02
C SER A 159 -2.94 1.52 -19.84
N GLY A 160 -3.22 2.81 -19.65
CA GLY A 160 -4.54 3.34 -19.33
C GLY A 160 -5.56 3.22 -20.46
N ILE A 161 -5.10 3.08 -21.71
CA ILE A 161 -5.97 2.94 -22.88
C ILE A 161 -6.93 1.73 -22.77
N LEU A 162 -6.53 0.67 -22.07
CA LEU A 162 -7.37 -0.50 -21.87
C LEU A 162 -8.55 -0.21 -20.96
N SER A 163 -8.35 0.54 -19.88
CA SER A 163 -9.42 0.97 -18.98
C SER A 163 -10.40 1.91 -19.67
N ILE A 164 -9.89 2.82 -20.51
CA ILE A 164 -10.72 3.73 -21.30
C ILE A 164 -11.58 2.94 -22.28
N ARG A 165 -10.98 1.99 -23.01
CA ARG A 165 -11.72 1.10 -23.92
C ARG A 165 -12.77 0.28 -23.19
N HIS A 166 -12.47 -0.20 -21.98
CA HIS A 166 -13.42 -0.91 -21.14
C HIS A 166 -14.59 -0.02 -20.76
N ALA A 167 -14.35 1.21 -20.30
CA ALA A 167 -15.41 2.17 -19.97
C ALA A 167 -16.30 2.50 -21.18
N VAL A 168 -15.71 2.67 -22.36
CA VAL A 168 -16.45 2.90 -23.62
C VAL A 168 -17.29 1.68 -23.98
N ALA A 169 -16.74 0.48 -23.94
CA ALA A 169 -17.46 -0.76 -24.24
C ALA A 169 -18.66 -1.00 -23.28
N ALA A 170 -18.45 -0.67 -21.99
CA ALA A 170 -19.49 -0.74 -20.96
C ALA A 170 -20.50 0.43 -21.01
N LYS A 171 -20.29 1.41 -21.88
CA LYS A 171 -21.09 2.66 -21.96
C LYS A 171 -21.21 3.39 -20.62
N THR A 172 -20.18 3.31 -19.80
CA THR A 172 -20.14 3.94 -18.49
C THR A 172 -19.93 5.44 -18.61
N LYS A 173 -20.72 6.22 -17.87
CA LYS A 173 -20.57 7.69 -17.83
C LYS A 173 -19.37 8.07 -16.96
N ILE A 174 -18.28 8.46 -17.59
CA ILE A 174 -17.02 8.85 -16.94
C ILE A 174 -16.30 9.90 -17.77
N THR A 175 -15.68 10.87 -17.10
CA THR A 175 -14.79 11.84 -17.75
C THR A 175 -13.36 11.61 -17.29
N PHE A 176 -12.49 11.22 -18.22
CA PHE A 176 -11.05 11.16 -17.98
C PHE A 176 -10.43 12.56 -18.13
N LYS A 177 -9.52 12.91 -17.22
CA LYS A 177 -8.81 14.20 -17.19
C LYS A 177 -7.31 14.00 -17.04
#